data_9bdc4ac632c5220e0213724ff11a96f9
#
_entry.id   9bdc4ac632c5220e0213724ff11a96f9
#
_cell.length_a   1.000
_cell.length_b   1.000
_cell.length_c   1.000
_cell.angle_alpha   90.00
_cell.angle_beta   90.00
_cell.angle_gamma   90.00
#
_symmetry.space_group_name_H-M   'P 1'
#
loop_
_entity.id
_entity.type
_entity.pdbx_description
1 polymer ?
#
loop_
_entity_poly.entity_id
_entity_poly.type
_entity_poly.pdbx_seq_one_letter_code
_entity_poly.pdbx_strand_id
1 'polypeptide(L)'
;MGQKRILIIDDDPDITEAMKVILENQGYVTDSAKDGSKGMERIKATKPDLIILDVMMNTTNEGFLLSMELKKNPKYKHIPILMVTSVKEKTGIDFETAAGDETWLPVEGYLNKPVKPEVLLDKVRTLLHEQ
;
A
#
# COMPACT_ATOMS: atom_id res chain seq x y z
N MET A 1 16.38 -15.90 8.88
CA MET A 1 15.46 -15.28 8.00
C MET A 1 14.78 -14.11 8.65
N GLY A 2 14.91 -12.94 8.08
CA GLY A 2 14.30 -11.75 8.60
C GLY A 2 12.79 -11.74 8.41
N GLN A 3 12.10 -11.05 9.28
CA GLN A 3 10.68 -10.79 9.11
C GLN A 3 10.49 -9.84 7.94
N LYS A 4 9.38 -10.01 7.21
CA LYS A 4 9.03 -9.10 6.13
C LYS A 4 8.60 -7.76 6.69
N ARG A 5 9.01 -6.69 6.04
CA ARG A 5 8.74 -5.32 6.46
C ARG A 5 7.67 -4.71 5.55
N ILE A 6 6.63 -4.17 6.18
CA ILE A 6 5.50 -3.57 5.46
C ILE A 6 5.39 -2.11 5.86
N LEU A 7 5.38 -1.22 4.87
CA LEU A 7 5.18 0.21 5.08
C LEU A 7 3.74 0.56 4.72
N ILE A 8 3.05 1.24 5.63
CA ILE A 8 1.67 1.68 5.43
C ILE A 8 1.69 3.20 5.25
N ILE A 9 1.20 3.67 4.11
CA ILE A 9 1.13 5.10 3.81
C ILE A 9 -0.35 5.49 3.72
N ASP A 10 -0.86 6.14 4.76
CA ASP A 10 -2.27 6.51 4.90
C ASP A 10 -2.35 7.64 5.91
N ASP A 11 -3.16 8.65 5.62
CA ASP A 11 -3.27 9.81 6.50
C ASP A 11 -4.28 9.61 7.64
N ASP A 12 -4.97 8.49 7.66
CA ASP A 12 -5.92 8.16 8.74
C ASP A 12 -5.22 7.31 9.81
N PRO A 13 -4.97 7.88 10.99
CA PRO A 13 -4.23 7.14 12.03
C PRO A 13 -4.99 5.93 12.57
N ASP A 14 -6.31 5.95 12.57
CA ASP A 14 -7.11 4.82 13.07
C ASP A 14 -6.99 3.63 12.13
N ILE A 15 -7.07 3.86 10.82
CA ILE A 15 -6.92 2.80 9.84
C ILE A 15 -5.51 2.26 9.86
N THR A 16 -4.51 3.14 9.94
CA THR A 16 -3.11 2.74 10.03
C THR A 16 -2.87 1.85 11.23
N GLU A 17 -3.34 2.26 12.40
CA GLU A 17 -3.15 1.49 13.63
C GLU A 17 -3.83 0.12 13.55
N ALA A 18 -5.03 0.06 12.98
CA ALA A 18 -5.75 -1.19 12.83
C ALA A 18 -4.97 -2.16 11.92
N MET A 19 -4.46 -1.66 10.80
CA MET A 19 -3.67 -2.51 9.90
C MET A 19 -2.37 -2.97 10.54
N LYS A 20 -1.71 -2.09 11.30
CA LYS A 20 -0.48 -2.47 12.00
C LYS A 20 -0.72 -3.62 12.97
N VAL A 21 -1.78 -3.55 13.76
CA VAL A 21 -2.12 -4.61 14.72
C VAL A 21 -2.34 -5.93 13.99
N ILE A 22 -3.13 -5.91 12.92
CA ILE A 22 -3.43 -7.11 12.14
C ILE A 22 -2.14 -7.75 11.61
N LEU A 23 -1.27 -6.94 11.04
CA LEU A 23 -0.04 -7.43 10.40
C LEU A 23 0.98 -7.89 11.43
N GLU A 24 1.16 -7.13 12.51
CA GLU A 24 2.13 -7.48 13.55
C GLU A 24 1.75 -8.78 14.25
N ASN A 25 0.46 -9.05 14.41
CA ASN A 25 -0.01 -10.31 14.96
C ASN A 25 0.39 -11.52 14.11
N GLN A 26 0.71 -11.30 12.85
CA GLN A 26 1.15 -12.36 11.93
C GLN A 26 2.65 -12.39 11.74
N GLY A 27 3.39 -11.62 12.54
CA GLY A 27 4.84 -11.65 12.52
C GLY A 27 5.51 -10.66 11.58
N TYR A 28 4.75 -9.79 10.92
CA TYR A 28 5.33 -8.76 10.05
C TYR A 28 5.85 -7.59 10.88
N VAL A 29 6.91 -6.97 10.40
CA VAL A 29 7.41 -5.69 10.94
C VAL A 29 6.72 -4.58 10.18
N THR A 30 6.11 -3.63 10.89
CA THR A 30 5.38 -2.55 10.24
C THR A 30 5.99 -1.19 10.54
N ASP A 31 5.79 -0.29 9.60
CA ASP A 31 6.14 1.12 9.73
C ASP A 31 5.02 1.90 9.06
N SER A 32 4.94 3.18 9.30
CA SER A 32 3.87 3.98 8.73
C SER A 32 4.33 5.39 8.39
N ALA A 33 3.60 6.00 7.46
CA ALA A 33 3.80 7.38 7.06
C ALA A 33 2.42 7.98 6.77
N LYS A 34 2.26 9.26 7.04
CA LYS A 34 0.96 9.91 6.91
C LYS A 34 0.75 10.61 5.56
N ASP A 35 1.78 10.68 4.74
CA ASP A 35 1.69 11.30 3.43
C ASP A 35 2.78 10.76 2.51
N GLY A 36 2.73 11.19 1.23
CA GLY A 36 3.68 10.71 0.24
C GLY A 36 5.12 11.11 0.51
N SER A 37 5.33 12.31 1.03
CA SER A 37 6.67 12.80 1.35
C SER A 37 7.31 11.98 2.46
N LYS A 38 6.57 11.76 3.55
CA LYS A 38 7.04 10.92 4.66
C LYS A 38 7.19 9.48 4.21
N GLY A 39 6.28 9.01 3.36
CA GLY A 39 6.36 7.67 2.79
C GLY A 39 7.66 7.46 2.02
N MET A 40 8.01 8.41 1.18
CA MET A 40 9.24 8.29 0.40
C MET A 40 10.48 8.28 1.31
N GLU A 41 10.49 9.11 2.37
CA GLU A 41 11.57 9.09 3.34
C GLU A 41 11.72 7.70 3.98
N ARG A 42 10.60 7.08 4.35
CA ARG A 42 10.63 5.75 4.97
C ARG A 42 11.07 4.68 3.98
N ILE A 43 10.62 4.78 2.72
CA ILE A 43 11.04 3.83 1.69
C ILE A 43 12.56 3.85 1.54
N LYS A 44 13.14 5.02 1.46
CA LYS A 44 14.59 5.17 1.32
C LYS A 44 15.34 4.66 2.54
N ALA A 45 14.78 4.88 3.72
CA ALA A 45 15.45 4.51 4.98
C ALA A 45 15.33 3.01 5.30
N THR A 46 14.18 2.40 5.03
CA THR A 46 13.89 1.04 5.51
C THR A 46 13.80 -0.01 4.41
N LYS A 47 13.63 0.39 3.16
CA LYS A 47 13.49 -0.51 2.01
C LYS A 47 12.48 -1.63 2.30
N PRO A 48 11.17 -1.28 2.38
CA PRO A 48 10.16 -2.27 2.75
C PRO A 48 10.01 -3.36 1.70
N ASP A 49 9.48 -4.49 2.11
CA ASP A 49 9.19 -5.61 1.21
C ASP A 49 7.83 -5.45 0.52
N LEU A 50 6.94 -4.65 1.11
CA LEU A 50 5.61 -4.37 0.58
C LEU A 50 5.19 -2.97 1.03
N ILE A 51 4.48 -2.25 0.17
CA ILE A 51 3.91 -0.95 0.50
C ILE A 51 2.39 -1.06 0.42
N ILE A 52 1.70 -0.66 1.49
CA ILE A 52 0.25 -0.50 1.51
C ILE A 52 0.00 1.00 1.40
N LEU A 53 -0.72 1.40 0.37
CA LEU A 53 -0.79 2.80 -0.03
C LEU A 53 -2.23 3.26 -0.23
N ASP A 54 -2.61 4.32 0.49
CA ASP A 54 -3.89 5.00 0.24
C ASP A 54 -3.69 5.97 -0.92
N VAL A 55 -4.59 5.91 -1.90
CA VAL A 55 -4.47 6.78 -3.08
C VAL A 55 -4.91 8.21 -2.78
N MET A 56 -5.82 8.40 -1.84
CA MET A 56 -6.39 9.72 -1.55
C MET A 56 -5.99 10.21 -0.16
N MET A 57 -4.81 10.79 -0.07
CA MET A 57 -4.31 11.37 1.18
C MET A 57 -4.56 12.88 1.22
N ASN A 58 -3.51 13.68 1.27
CA ASN A 58 -3.64 15.14 1.38
C ASN A 58 -4.29 15.77 0.14
N THR A 59 -4.01 15.19 -1.03
CA THR A 59 -4.65 15.57 -2.28
C THR A 59 -5.36 14.36 -2.86
N THR A 60 -6.24 14.61 -3.82
CA THR A 60 -7.07 13.57 -4.43
C THR A 60 -6.26 12.44 -5.07
N ASN A 61 -5.05 12.73 -5.52
CA ASN A 61 -4.27 11.76 -6.30
C ASN A 61 -2.83 11.59 -5.80
N GLU A 62 -2.55 12.00 -4.56
CA GLU A 62 -1.18 11.93 -4.04
C GLU A 62 -0.62 10.51 -4.06
N GLY A 63 -1.41 9.56 -3.54
CA GLY A 63 -0.97 8.16 -3.52
C GLY A 63 -0.82 7.57 -4.90
N PHE A 64 -1.71 7.94 -5.81
CA PHE A 64 -1.64 7.50 -7.19
C PHE A 64 -0.32 7.95 -7.85
N LEU A 65 0.02 9.24 -7.66
CA LEU A 65 1.26 9.78 -8.22
C LEU A 65 2.49 9.12 -7.59
N LEU A 66 2.45 8.86 -6.30
CA LEU A 66 3.54 8.17 -5.62
C LEU A 66 3.75 6.77 -6.18
N SER A 67 2.67 6.03 -6.45
CA SER A 67 2.79 4.70 -7.02
C SER A 67 3.44 4.73 -8.40
N MET A 68 3.08 5.71 -9.21
CA MET A 68 3.70 5.87 -10.53
C MET A 68 5.18 6.20 -10.43
N GLU A 69 5.54 7.08 -9.50
CA GLU A 69 6.94 7.45 -9.27
C GLU A 69 7.77 6.24 -8.85
N LEU A 70 7.25 5.45 -7.93
CA LEU A 70 7.95 4.26 -7.45
C LEU A 70 8.15 3.24 -8.56
N LYS A 71 7.17 3.03 -9.41
CA LYS A 71 7.27 2.05 -10.49
C LYS A 71 8.20 2.49 -11.61
N LYS A 72 8.50 3.78 -11.71
CA LYS A 72 9.47 4.30 -12.67
C LYS A 72 10.90 4.25 -12.14
N ASN A 73 11.08 4.08 -10.83
CA ASN A 73 12.39 4.11 -10.19
C ASN A 73 13.00 2.71 -10.15
N PRO A 74 14.16 2.48 -10.80
CA PRO A 74 14.80 1.15 -10.82
C PRO A 74 15.09 0.58 -9.43
N LYS A 75 15.28 1.44 -8.42
CA LYS A 75 15.55 1.01 -7.05
C LYS A 75 14.32 0.45 -6.36
N TYR A 76 13.12 0.91 -6.74
CA TYR A 76 11.90 0.62 -5.99
C TYR A 76 10.82 -0.08 -6.80
N LYS A 77 10.99 -0.16 -8.12
CA LYS A 77 9.94 -0.72 -8.98
C LYS A 77 9.58 -2.17 -8.66
N HIS A 78 10.48 -2.89 -8.01
CA HIS A 78 10.26 -4.30 -7.66
C HIS A 78 9.42 -4.47 -6.40
N ILE A 79 9.22 -3.40 -5.62
CA ILE A 79 8.46 -3.48 -4.38
C ILE A 79 6.97 -3.54 -4.71
N PRO A 80 6.25 -4.60 -4.33
CA PRO A 80 4.82 -4.65 -4.61
C PRO A 80 4.05 -3.60 -3.84
N ILE A 81 3.05 -3.02 -4.48
CA ILE A 81 2.20 -1.99 -3.89
C ILE A 81 0.78 -2.54 -3.81
N LEU A 82 0.22 -2.53 -2.60
CA LEU A 82 -1.18 -2.87 -2.36
C LEU A 82 -1.93 -1.57 -2.08
N MET A 83 -2.85 -1.21 -2.98
CA MET A 83 -3.64 -0.01 -2.80
C MET A 83 -4.87 -0.32 -1.96
N VAL A 84 -5.09 0.47 -0.91
CA VAL A 84 -6.23 0.30 0.00
C VAL A 84 -6.92 1.64 0.12
N THR A 85 -8.10 1.77 -0.49
CA THR A 85 -8.71 3.09 -0.62
C THR A 85 -10.24 3.01 -0.74
N SER A 86 -10.89 4.13 -0.45
CA SER A 86 -12.33 4.30 -0.66
C SER A 86 -12.63 5.13 -1.90
N VAL A 87 -11.67 5.24 -2.80
CA VAL A 87 -11.76 6.13 -3.96
C VAL A 87 -12.96 5.82 -4.86
N LYS A 88 -13.37 4.57 -4.95
CA LYS A 88 -14.54 4.18 -5.75
C LYS A 88 -15.78 4.92 -5.31
N GLU A 89 -15.99 5.05 -4.01
CA GLU A 89 -17.14 5.76 -3.47
C GLU A 89 -17.07 7.27 -3.74
N LYS A 90 -15.85 7.82 -3.68
CA LYS A 90 -15.65 9.26 -3.82
C LYS A 90 -15.62 9.73 -5.27
N THR A 91 -15.07 8.91 -6.16
CA THR A 91 -14.82 9.34 -7.55
C THR A 91 -15.63 8.57 -8.59
N GLY A 92 -16.20 7.42 -8.21
CA GLY A 92 -16.89 6.55 -9.15
C GLY A 92 -15.97 5.70 -10.01
N ILE A 93 -14.66 5.80 -9.82
CA ILE A 93 -13.68 5.01 -10.57
C ILE A 93 -13.57 3.62 -9.95
N ASP A 94 -13.62 2.60 -10.80
CA ASP A 94 -13.45 1.22 -10.37
C ASP A 94 -11.99 0.81 -10.52
N PHE A 95 -11.23 0.95 -9.45
CA PHE A 95 -9.81 0.60 -9.46
C PHE A 95 -9.59 -0.90 -9.52
N GLU A 96 -10.59 -1.70 -9.19
CA GLU A 96 -10.47 -3.15 -9.29
C GLU A 96 -10.26 -3.59 -10.75
N THR A 97 -10.98 -2.97 -11.69
CA THR A 97 -10.80 -3.27 -13.10
C THR A 97 -9.56 -2.60 -13.69
N ALA A 98 -9.10 -1.50 -13.10
CA ALA A 98 -7.91 -0.78 -13.56
C ALA A 98 -6.62 -1.32 -12.98
N ALA A 99 -6.69 -2.11 -11.90
CA ALA A 99 -5.50 -2.61 -11.23
C ALA A 99 -4.70 -3.53 -12.15
N GLY A 100 -3.39 -3.30 -12.19
CA GLY A 100 -2.50 -4.07 -13.05
C GLY A 100 -2.26 -3.46 -14.42
N ASP A 101 -3.02 -2.44 -14.79
CA ASP A 101 -2.79 -1.72 -16.04
C ASP A 101 -1.64 -0.72 -15.82
N GLU A 102 -0.50 -0.99 -16.44
CA GLU A 102 0.71 -0.19 -16.25
C GLU A 102 0.55 1.27 -16.67
N THR A 103 -0.38 1.55 -17.59
CA THR A 103 -0.62 2.91 -18.03
C THR A 103 -1.59 3.65 -17.14
N TRP A 104 -2.39 2.94 -16.35
CA TRP A 104 -3.45 3.53 -15.55
C TRP A 104 -3.22 3.36 -14.05
N LEU A 105 -2.94 2.14 -13.60
CA LEU A 105 -2.75 1.86 -12.17
C LEU A 105 -1.65 0.82 -11.99
N PRO A 106 -0.38 1.27 -11.90
CA PRO A 106 0.77 0.36 -11.87
C PRO A 106 1.01 -0.22 -10.47
N VAL A 107 0.03 -0.95 -9.94
CA VAL A 107 0.13 -1.58 -8.63
C VAL A 107 -0.16 -3.08 -8.75
N GLU A 108 0.35 -3.85 -7.79
CA GLU A 108 0.23 -5.30 -7.79
C GLU A 108 -1.07 -5.79 -7.18
N GLY A 109 -1.72 -4.96 -6.37
CA GLY A 109 -2.97 -5.36 -5.74
C GLY A 109 -3.80 -4.16 -5.33
N TYR A 110 -5.06 -4.44 -5.00
CA TYR A 110 -6.02 -3.39 -4.72
C TYR A 110 -7.11 -3.91 -3.79
N LEU A 111 -7.46 -3.11 -2.77
CA LEU A 111 -8.55 -3.40 -1.85
C LEU A 111 -9.35 -2.15 -1.57
N ASN A 112 -10.67 -2.29 -1.45
CA ASN A 112 -11.55 -1.21 -1.03
C ASN A 112 -11.64 -1.15 0.50
N LYS A 113 -11.74 0.05 1.06
CA LYS A 113 -12.08 0.25 2.46
C LYS A 113 -13.59 0.07 2.65
N PRO A 114 -14.05 -0.46 3.77
CA PRO A 114 -13.29 -0.97 4.91
C PRO A 114 -12.66 -2.33 4.59
N VAL A 115 -11.46 -2.56 5.11
CA VAL A 115 -10.69 -3.76 4.81
C VAL A 115 -10.92 -4.79 5.91
N LYS A 116 -11.28 -6.01 5.52
CA LYS A 116 -11.42 -7.11 6.46
C LYS A 116 -10.04 -7.72 6.75
N PRO A 117 -9.74 -8.06 8.00
CA PRO A 117 -8.42 -8.59 8.35
C PRO A 117 -7.99 -9.79 7.52
N GLU A 118 -8.88 -10.76 7.31
CA GLU A 118 -8.55 -11.96 6.54
C GLU A 118 -8.27 -11.65 5.08
N VAL A 119 -8.95 -10.66 4.50
CA VAL A 119 -8.72 -10.25 3.12
C VAL A 119 -7.37 -9.54 2.99
N LEU A 120 -7.07 -8.66 3.94
CA LEU A 120 -5.78 -7.97 3.97
C LEU A 120 -4.63 -8.96 4.06
N LEU A 121 -4.72 -9.90 5.00
CA LEU A 121 -3.65 -10.88 5.20
C LEU A 121 -3.45 -11.78 3.98
N ASP A 122 -4.54 -12.19 3.34
CA ASP A 122 -4.46 -13.01 2.14
C ASP A 122 -3.73 -12.28 1.01
N LYS A 123 -4.09 -11.01 0.78
CA LYS A 123 -3.44 -10.20 -0.25
C LYS A 123 -1.96 -9.97 0.06
N VAL A 124 -1.64 -9.70 1.32
CA VAL A 124 -0.26 -9.47 1.74
C VAL A 124 0.58 -10.72 1.49
N ARG A 125 0.08 -11.89 1.91
CA ARG A 125 0.79 -13.15 1.68
C ARG A 125 1.02 -13.42 0.21
N THR A 126 -0.01 -13.19 -0.60
CA THR A 126 0.08 -13.39 -2.04
C THR A 126 1.14 -12.50 -2.66
N LEU A 127 1.13 -11.22 -2.32
CA LEU A 127 2.07 -10.26 -2.90
C LEU A 127 3.50 -10.48 -2.42
N LEU A 128 3.68 -11.02 -1.22
CA LEU A 128 4.99 -11.37 -0.69
C LEU A 128 5.42 -12.79 -1.09
N HIS A 129 4.60 -13.50 -1.85
CA HIS A 129 4.85 -14.88 -2.29
C HIS A 129 5.00 -15.84 -1.11
N GLU A 130 4.24 -15.59 -0.04
CA GLU A 130 4.21 -16.45 1.13
C GLU A 130 3.00 -17.38 1.08
N GLN A 131 3.13 -18.49 1.78
CA GLN A 131 2.05 -19.48 1.84
C GLN A 131 1.39 -19.51 3.20
#